data_d8525c184c704ebefb2ab1da93614be5
#
_entry.id   d8525c184c704ebefb2ab1da93614be5
#
_cell.length_a   1.000
_cell.length_b   1.000
_cell.length_c   1.000
_cell.angle_alpha   90.00
_cell.angle_beta   90.00
_cell.angle_gamma   90.00
#
_symmetry.space_group_name_H-M   'P 1'
#
loop_
_entity.id
_entity.type
_entity.pdbx_description
1 polymer ?
#
loop_
_entity_poly.entity_id
_entity_poly.type
_entity_poly.pdbx_seq_one_letter_code
_entity_poly.pdbx_strand_id
1 'polypeptide(L)'
;MALSPVEAAAEELLSGLPQRLDHVFRPWAETSPHQPALIGDGKVWTYGALPEIIDGAAADLRRHGVRPGDRVMIVSENSLALAALILAVSALDAWSVVVNPRLSDREIDQIRDHCGARLLYYTIEVSELASAHARRHEAHEVEMGPLGTLAVSPVNETTVPEAVEEDGARQVAALLYTSGTTGNPKGVMLTHRNILFNASLSRMLRKPTPEDVIYGVLPMSHIVGFSIILAGTLIGGSAVHIVPKYDPASFVDAVRDHGVSLMFGVPTIYQRLLEYKAMAGLNALPRGRLRGLYVAGAPLDPTLKAMIEQEFGQPLLNAYGITECAPGISGVRAEEPRHDTSVGTILPGIEVRLVGAYGTPVADGEVGELHVRGPNVMRGYYRAAEATAAAIDDEGWFNTGDLARFEGEALFIVGRTKELIIRSGFNVYPAEVEAVLSAHPAVVQSAVIGRAVHANEEVVAYVQLLPGASATTDELMAHATRHLTAYKRPSEIVILEALPASSTGKILKHRLTAAATAEGKHHPTPATA
;
A
#
# COMPACT_ATOMS: atom_id res chain seq x y z
N MET A 1 -30.97 -20.63 -3.53
CA MET A 1 -29.95 -20.98 -4.56
C MET A 1 -28.72 -21.47 -3.82
N ALA A 2 -28.03 -22.49 -4.32
CA ALA A 2 -26.74 -22.88 -3.76
C ALA A 2 -25.72 -21.76 -4.07
N LEU A 3 -24.83 -21.49 -3.11
CA LEU A 3 -23.75 -20.54 -3.29
C LEU A 3 -22.79 -21.03 -4.38
N SER A 4 -22.19 -20.12 -5.14
CA SER A 4 -21.05 -20.43 -6.00
C SER A 4 -19.84 -20.85 -5.14
N PRO A 5 -18.84 -21.55 -5.69
CA PRO A 5 -17.62 -21.89 -4.96
C PRO A 5 -16.89 -20.67 -4.38
N VAL A 6 -16.94 -19.53 -5.07
CA VAL A 6 -16.33 -18.27 -4.63
C VAL A 6 -17.10 -17.68 -3.45
N GLU A 7 -18.41 -17.63 -3.51
CA GLU A 7 -19.27 -17.18 -2.40
C GLU A 7 -19.11 -18.08 -1.17
N ALA A 8 -19.05 -19.40 -1.36
CA ALA A 8 -18.81 -20.34 -0.26
C ALA A 8 -17.46 -20.11 0.42
N ALA A 9 -16.39 -19.89 -0.36
CA ALA A 9 -15.08 -19.55 0.18
C ALA A 9 -15.08 -18.19 0.92
N ALA A 10 -15.84 -17.20 0.42
CA ALA A 10 -15.98 -15.92 1.10
C ALA A 10 -16.71 -16.09 2.44
N GLU A 11 -17.80 -16.86 2.49
CA GLU A 11 -18.55 -17.15 3.72
C GLU A 11 -17.70 -17.90 4.75
N GLU A 12 -16.92 -18.89 4.33
CA GLU A 12 -15.98 -19.61 5.19
C GLU A 12 -14.98 -18.66 5.86
N LEU A 13 -14.36 -17.75 5.06
CA LEU A 13 -13.41 -16.78 5.56
C LEU A 13 -14.05 -15.73 6.50
N LEU A 14 -15.31 -15.37 6.26
CA LEU A 14 -16.06 -14.43 7.08
C LEU A 14 -16.64 -15.08 8.34
N SER A 15 -16.80 -16.41 8.32
CA SER A 15 -17.33 -17.16 9.45
C SER A 15 -16.42 -17.02 10.68
N GLY A 16 -17.02 -16.60 11.80
CA GLY A 16 -16.28 -16.40 13.05
C GLY A 16 -15.47 -15.12 13.14
N LEU A 17 -15.48 -14.26 12.12
CA LEU A 17 -14.88 -12.94 12.22
C LEU A 17 -15.72 -12.01 13.10
N PRO A 18 -15.08 -11.14 13.91
CA PRO A 18 -15.80 -10.16 14.69
C PRO A 18 -16.44 -9.09 13.79
N GLN A 19 -17.47 -8.41 14.31
CA GLN A 19 -18.12 -7.31 13.61
C GLN A 19 -17.31 -6.00 13.62
N ARG A 20 -16.31 -5.91 14.50
CA ARG A 20 -15.48 -4.70 14.69
C ARG A 20 -13.99 -5.05 14.74
N LEU A 21 -13.18 -4.13 14.25
CA LEU A 21 -11.72 -4.29 14.18
C LEU A 21 -11.06 -4.42 15.55
N ASP A 22 -11.55 -3.69 16.56
CA ASP A 22 -11.02 -3.72 17.93
C ASP A 22 -11.25 -5.05 18.65
N HIS A 23 -12.02 -5.96 18.08
CA HIS A 23 -12.24 -7.30 18.66
C HIS A 23 -11.23 -8.35 18.16
N VAL A 24 -10.37 -8.05 17.18
CA VAL A 24 -9.48 -9.06 16.54
C VAL A 24 -8.49 -9.71 17.51
N PHE A 25 -8.05 -9.00 18.52
CA PHE A 25 -7.06 -9.48 19.49
C PHE A 25 -7.68 -10.15 20.72
N ARG A 26 -9.01 -9.95 20.98
CA ARG A 26 -9.68 -10.42 22.21
C ARG A 26 -9.58 -11.92 22.43
N PRO A 27 -9.75 -12.81 21.43
CA PRO A 27 -9.57 -14.25 21.63
C PRO A 27 -8.17 -14.62 22.13
N TRP A 28 -7.15 -13.91 21.66
CA TRP A 28 -5.77 -14.13 22.08
C TRP A 28 -5.49 -13.53 23.47
N ALA A 29 -6.15 -12.43 23.82
CA ALA A 29 -6.06 -11.87 25.18
C ALA A 29 -6.57 -12.86 26.24
N GLU A 30 -7.56 -13.66 25.90
CA GLU A 30 -8.11 -14.70 26.79
C GLU A 30 -7.28 -15.98 26.79
N THR A 31 -6.83 -16.45 25.62
CA THR A 31 -6.19 -17.77 25.46
C THR A 31 -4.66 -17.72 25.60
N SER A 32 -4.03 -16.58 25.30
CA SER A 32 -2.57 -16.41 25.27
C SER A 32 -2.15 -15.02 25.78
N PRO A 33 -2.54 -14.62 27.01
CA PRO A 33 -2.38 -13.24 27.51
C PRO A 33 -0.93 -12.78 27.59
N HIS A 34 0.02 -13.68 27.76
CA HIS A 34 1.45 -13.34 27.89
C HIS A 34 2.17 -13.25 26.55
N GLN A 35 1.52 -13.65 25.46
CA GLN A 35 2.10 -13.57 24.12
C GLN A 35 2.31 -12.11 23.71
N PRO A 36 3.50 -11.72 23.20
CA PRO A 36 3.70 -10.41 22.58
C PRO A 36 2.71 -10.18 21.44
N ALA A 37 2.17 -8.98 21.37
CA ALA A 37 1.29 -8.54 20.29
C ALA A 37 1.88 -7.37 19.49
N LEU A 38 2.28 -6.31 20.20
CA LEU A 38 2.86 -5.11 19.62
C LEU A 38 4.22 -4.82 20.28
N ILE A 39 5.26 -4.66 19.48
CA ILE A 39 6.63 -4.38 19.92
C ILE A 39 7.07 -3.09 19.22
N GLY A 40 7.52 -2.11 19.97
CA GLY A 40 8.00 -0.84 19.44
C GLY A 40 8.40 0.12 20.56
N ASP A 41 9.14 1.16 20.24
CA ASP A 41 9.54 2.23 21.18
C ASP A 41 10.19 1.70 22.47
N GLY A 42 10.93 0.57 22.38
CA GLY A 42 11.51 -0.12 23.52
C GLY A 42 10.51 -0.81 24.46
N LYS A 43 9.24 -0.89 24.08
CA LYS A 43 8.14 -1.50 24.86
C LYS A 43 7.63 -2.76 24.17
N VAL A 44 7.05 -3.66 24.95
CA VAL A 44 6.32 -4.83 24.49
C VAL A 44 4.93 -4.81 25.12
N TRP A 45 3.89 -4.75 24.28
CA TRP A 45 2.51 -4.94 24.72
C TRP A 45 2.08 -6.36 24.38
N THR A 46 1.66 -7.08 25.40
CA THR A 46 1.14 -8.45 25.26
C THR A 46 -0.33 -8.43 24.90
N TYR A 47 -0.84 -9.54 24.37
CA TYR A 47 -2.27 -9.66 24.07
C TYR A 47 -3.14 -9.40 25.31
N GLY A 48 -2.72 -9.86 26.49
CA GLY A 48 -3.45 -9.63 27.75
C GLY A 48 -3.45 -8.18 28.22
N ALA A 49 -2.49 -7.36 27.77
CA ALA A 49 -2.45 -5.93 28.09
C ALA A 49 -3.31 -5.08 27.13
N LEU A 50 -3.57 -5.56 25.91
CA LEU A 50 -4.29 -4.78 24.90
C LEU A 50 -5.70 -4.33 25.32
N PRO A 51 -6.54 -5.16 26.00
CA PRO A 51 -7.87 -4.72 26.42
C PRO A 51 -7.82 -3.44 27.26
N GLU A 52 -7.00 -3.41 28.31
CA GLU A 52 -6.87 -2.24 29.19
C GLU A 52 -6.33 -1.02 28.45
N ILE A 53 -5.31 -1.20 27.59
CA ILE A 53 -4.72 -0.12 26.79
C ILE A 53 -5.75 0.48 25.83
N ILE A 54 -6.48 -0.37 25.10
CA ILE A 54 -7.43 0.08 24.07
C ILE A 54 -8.68 0.70 24.71
N ASP A 55 -9.23 0.07 25.75
CA ASP A 55 -10.40 0.58 26.47
C ASP A 55 -10.07 1.92 27.17
N GLY A 56 -8.85 2.06 27.72
CA GLY A 56 -8.33 3.30 28.27
C GLY A 56 -8.23 4.41 27.21
N ALA A 57 -7.61 4.10 26.07
CA ALA A 57 -7.51 5.03 24.95
C ALA A 57 -8.89 5.44 24.41
N ALA A 58 -9.84 4.50 24.30
CA ALA A 58 -11.21 4.80 23.89
C ALA A 58 -11.94 5.72 24.88
N ALA A 59 -11.70 5.53 26.19
CA ALA A 59 -12.23 6.41 27.23
C ALA A 59 -11.66 7.85 27.11
N ASP A 60 -10.35 7.97 26.79
CA ASP A 60 -9.70 9.26 26.55
C ASP A 60 -10.27 9.96 25.30
N LEU A 61 -10.39 9.24 24.19
CA LEU A 61 -11.01 9.74 22.97
C LEU A 61 -12.43 10.29 23.26
N ARG A 62 -13.23 9.54 24.02
CA ARG A 62 -14.59 9.96 24.41
C ARG A 62 -14.57 11.22 25.29
N ARG A 63 -13.62 11.32 26.26
CA ARG A 63 -13.44 12.51 27.10
C ARG A 63 -13.03 13.75 26.29
N HIS A 64 -12.26 13.56 25.22
CA HIS A 64 -11.90 14.61 24.28
C HIS A 64 -13.03 14.97 23.31
N GLY A 65 -14.20 14.29 23.36
CA GLY A 65 -15.39 14.63 22.59
C GLY A 65 -15.58 13.87 21.29
N VAL A 66 -14.90 12.73 21.12
CA VAL A 66 -15.17 11.79 19.99
C VAL A 66 -16.49 11.07 20.24
N ARG A 67 -17.34 11.04 19.23
CA ARG A 67 -18.67 10.41 19.23
C ARG A 67 -18.69 9.26 18.19
N PRO A 68 -19.59 8.30 18.33
CA PRO A 68 -19.86 7.34 17.27
C PRO A 68 -20.16 8.04 15.93
N GLY A 69 -19.60 7.54 14.84
CA GLY A 69 -19.72 8.14 13.49
C GLY A 69 -18.82 9.34 13.21
N ASP A 70 -18.05 9.84 14.16
CA ASP A 70 -17.08 10.91 13.93
C ASP A 70 -15.87 10.40 13.14
N ARG A 71 -15.21 11.28 12.38
CA ARG A 71 -13.91 11.02 11.75
C ARG A 71 -12.84 11.56 12.68
N VAL A 72 -11.95 10.65 13.08
CA VAL A 72 -10.78 10.95 13.91
C VAL A 72 -9.55 10.88 13.03
N MET A 73 -8.94 12.02 12.77
CA MET A 73 -7.72 12.09 11.98
C MET A 73 -6.50 11.87 12.87
N ILE A 74 -5.61 10.97 12.45
CA ILE A 74 -4.40 10.61 13.19
C ILE A 74 -3.19 10.88 12.29
N VAL A 75 -2.42 11.91 12.62
CA VAL A 75 -1.20 12.30 11.91
C VAL A 75 -0.02 11.65 12.61
N SER A 76 0.46 10.55 12.04
CA SER A 76 1.42 9.67 12.69
C SER A 76 2.31 8.91 11.73
N GLU A 77 3.57 8.69 12.09
CA GLU A 77 4.35 7.55 11.63
C GLU A 77 3.95 6.30 12.42
N ASN A 78 4.41 5.11 11.98
CA ASN A 78 4.10 3.87 12.69
C ASN A 78 4.58 3.95 14.14
N SER A 79 3.71 3.61 15.08
CA SER A 79 4.00 3.60 16.51
C SER A 79 3.01 2.73 17.28
N LEU A 80 3.34 2.37 18.51
CA LEU A 80 2.41 1.71 19.42
C LEU A 80 1.16 2.56 19.65
N ALA A 81 1.34 3.88 19.82
CA ALA A 81 0.24 4.82 20.00
C ALA A 81 -0.71 4.84 18.79
N LEU A 82 -0.18 4.84 17.55
CA LEU A 82 -1.01 4.78 16.34
C LEU A 82 -1.83 3.50 16.29
N ALA A 83 -1.23 2.34 16.55
CA ALA A 83 -1.93 1.07 16.56
C ALA A 83 -3.07 1.05 17.60
N ALA A 84 -2.81 1.56 18.81
CA ALA A 84 -3.82 1.67 19.85
C ALA A 84 -4.94 2.65 19.47
N LEU A 85 -4.62 3.81 18.90
CA LEU A 85 -5.62 4.79 18.47
C LEU A 85 -6.53 4.22 17.38
N ILE A 86 -6.00 3.48 16.40
CA ILE A 86 -6.81 2.81 15.36
C ILE A 86 -7.85 1.89 16.00
N LEU A 87 -7.44 1.06 16.94
CA LEU A 87 -8.33 0.13 17.64
C LEU A 87 -9.31 0.84 18.57
N ALA A 88 -8.86 1.89 19.28
CA ALA A 88 -9.70 2.68 20.16
C ALA A 88 -10.77 3.48 19.41
N VAL A 89 -10.46 4.00 18.22
CA VAL A 89 -11.43 4.66 17.33
C VAL A 89 -12.47 3.67 16.85
N SER A 90 -12.05 2.43 16.50
CA SER A 90 -12.97 1.33 16.18
C SER A 90 -13.94 1.01 17.32
N ALA A 91 -13.43 0.94 18.56
CA ALA A 91 -14.23 0.66 19.76
C ALA A 91 -15.29 1.74 20.07
N LEU A 92 -15.21 2.90 19.43
CA LEU A 92 -16.18 3.99 19.52
C LEU A 92 -17.14 4.06 18.34
N ASP A 93 -17.11 3.10 17.41
CA ASP A 93 -17.82 3.19 16.13
C ASP A 93 -17.50 4.48 15.34
N ALA A 94 -16.34 5.08 15.59
CA ALA A 94 -15.80 6.21 14.84
C ALA A 94 -14.92 5.72 13.68
N TRP A 95 -14.58 6.61 12.76
CA TRP A 95 -13.81 6.28 11.56
C TRP A 95 -12.37 6.76 11.70
N SER A 96 -11.40 5.87 11.57
CA SER A 96 -9.99 6.22 11.56
C SER A 96 -9.60 6.88 10.23
N VAL A 97 -8.98 8.05 10.29
CA VAL A 97 -8.39 8.76 9.14
C VAL A 97 -6.89 8.87 9.40
N VAL A 98 -6.14 7.83 9.02
CA VAL A 98 -4.68 7.80 9.30
C VAL A 98 -3.93 8.50 8.19
N VAL A 99 -3.10 9.47 8.56
CA VAL A 99 -2.36 10.34 7.64
C VAL A 99 -0.87 10.33 7.97
N ASN A 100 -0.06 10.15 6.93
CA ASN A 100 1.40 10.21 7.09
C ASN A 100 1.85 11.67 7.29
N PRO A 101 2.64 11.99 8.33
CA PRO A 101 3.09 13.35 8.60
C PRO A 101 4.06 13.93 7.55
N ARG A 102 4.55 13.10 6.62
CA ARG A 102 5.39 13.56 5.48
C ARG A 102 4.59 14.21 4.35
N LEU A 103 3.26 14.16 4.41
CA LEU A 103 2.45 14.95 3.49
C LEU A 103 2.67 16.44 3.76
N SER A 104 2.53 17.24 2.72
CA SER A 104 2.63 18.70 2.84
C SER A 104 1.47 19.26 3.70
N ASP A 105 1.69 20.44 4.26
CA ASP A 105 0.67 21.18 5.02
C ASP A 105 -0.66 21.25 4.27
N ARG A 106 -0.58 21.58 2.98
CA ARG A 106 -1.75 21.68 2.11
C ARG A 106 -2.51 20.35 1.98
N GLU A 107 -1.79 19.24 1.80
CA GLU A 107 -2.41 17.92 1.65
C GLU A 107 -3.10 17.48 2.95
N ILE A 108 -2.46 17.74 4.10
CA ILE A 108 -3.04 17.44 5.42
C ILE A 108 -4.31 18.28 5.64
N ASP A 109 -4.28 19.57 5.33
CA ASP A 109 -5.46 20.46 5.45
C ASP A 109 -6.58 20.02 4.50
N GLN A 110 -6.27 19.66 3.26
CA GLN A 110 -7.26 19.15 2.32
C GLN A 110 -7.94 17.88 2.82
N ILE A 111 -7.19 16.95 3.40
CA ILE A 111 -7.74 15.71 3.98
C ILE A 111 -8.62 16.04 5.18
N ARG A 112 -8.11 16.88 6.12
CA ARG A 112 -8.86 17.33 7.31
C ARG A 112 -10.23 17.93 6.92
N ASP A 113 -10.21 18.85 5.98
CA ASP A 113 -11.40 19.62 5.58
C ASP A 113 -12.38 18.72 4.79
N HIS A 114 -11.86 17.87 3.90
CA HIS A 114 -12.70 16.95 3.13
C HIS A 114 -13.37 15.90 4.03
N CYS A 115 -12.64 15.27 4.97
CA CYS A 115 -13.25 14.29 5.88
C CYS A 115 -14.12 14.98 6.95
N GLY A 116 -13.94 16.26 7.20
CA GLY A 116 -14.60 16.97 8.28
C GLY A 116 -14.24 16.36 9.64
N ALA A 117 -12.95 16.19 9.89
CA ALA A 117 -12.47 15.56 11.12
C ALA A 117 -13.00 16.26 12.37
N ARG A 118 -13.47 15.47 13.33
CA ARG A 118 -13.92 15.96 14.65
C ARG A 118 -12.73 16.44 15.48
N LEU A 119 -11.68 15.61 15.50
CA LEU A 119 -10.43 15.83 16.20
C LEU A 119 -9.26 15.33 15.38
N LEU A 120 -8.08 15.93 15.58
CA LEU A 120 -6.81 15.47 15.07
C LEU A 120 -5.90 15.07 16.23
N TYR A 121 -5.31 13.89 16.15
CA TYR A 121 -4.28 13.40 17.08
C TYR A 121 -2.93 13.37 16.37
N TYR A 122 -1.88 13.73 17.11
CA TYR A 122 -0.50 13.78 16.63
C TYR A 122 0.42 13.00 17.55
N THR A 123 1.18 12.05 17.03
CA THR A 123 2.17 11.29 17.79
C THR A 123 3.49 12.07 17.87
N ILE A 124 3.52 13.08 18.73
CA ILE A 124 4.59 14.08 18.78
C ILE A 124 5.93 13.52 19.31
N GLU A 125 5.91 12.47 20.13
CA GLU A 125 7.12 11.80 20.60
C GLU A 125 7.81 10.95 19.51
N VAL A 126 7.06 10.56 18.48
CA VAL A 126 7.54 9.65 17.42
C VAL A 126 8.04 10.42 16.21
N SER A 127 7.46 11.58 15.92
CA SER A 127 7.70 12.31 14.69
C SER A 127 7.74 13.83 14.89
N GLU A 128 8.90 14.42 14.58
CA GLU A 128 9.06 15.89 14.56
C GLU A 128 8.13 16.55 13.52
N LEU A 129 7.83 15.85 12.41
CA LEU A 129 6.88 16.34 11.42
C LEU A 129 5.46 16.38 11.99
N ALA A 130 5.05 15.35 12.74
CA ALA A 130 3.77 15.36 13.44
C ALA A 130 3.71 16.49 14.47
N SER A 131 4.80 16.75 15.20
CA SER A 131 4.90 17.89 16.12
C SER A 131 4.78 19.24 15.43
N ALA A 132 5.36 19.38 14.23
CA ALA A 132 5.25 20.61 13.44
C ALA A 132 3.80 20.85 13.00
N HIS A 133 3.10 19.83 12.51
CA HIS A 133 1.68 19.92 12.15
C HIS A 133 0.80 20.18 13.38
N ALA A 134 1.11 19.58 14.53
CA ALA A 134 0.38 19.82 15.78
C ALA A 134 0.41 21.31 16.18
N ARG A 135 1.61 21.91 16.16
CA ARG A 135 1.78 23.35 16.45
C ARG A 135 1.00 24.23 15.46
N ARG A 136 1.02 23.89 14.18
CA ARG A 136 0.29 24.64 13.12
C ARG A 136 -1.23 24.57 13.33
N HIS A 137 -1.73 23.46 13.85
CA HIS A 137 -3.17 23.26 14.14
C HIS A 137 -3.56 23.60 15.58
N GLU A 138 -2.71 24.36 16.31
CA GLU A 138 -2.97 24.80 17.68
C GLU A 138 -3.31 23.65 18.64
N ALA A 139 -2.75 22.46 18.37
CA ALA A 139 -2.96 21.28 19.19
C ALA A 139 -2.24 21.42 20.55
N HIS A 140 -2.87 20.96 21.61
CA HIS A 140 -2.32 20.94 22.96
C HIS A 140 -1.89 19.52 23.36
N GLU A 141 -0.86 19.44 24.18
CA GLU A 141 -0.33 18.16 24.67
C GLU A 141 -1.29 17.53 25.68
N VAL A 142 -1.43 16.21 25.57
CA VAL A 142 -2.23 15.38 26.48
C VAL A 142 -1.50 14.10 26.81
N GLU A 143 -1.53 13.71 28.08
CA GLU A 143 -1.03 12.42 28.53
C GLU A 143 -2.10 11.36 28.33
N MET A 144 -1.77 10.30 27.57
CA MET A 144 -2.71 9.20 27.27
C MET A 144 -2.18 7.85 27.81
N GLY A 145 -1.67 7.87 29.04
CA GLY A 145 -1.21 6.66 29.74
C GLY A 145 -0.16 5.87 28.96
N PRO A 146 -0.41 4.59 28.62
CA PRO A 146 0.55 3.75 27.90
C PRO A 146 0.94 4.29 26.52
N LEU A 147 0.10 5.13 25.89
CA LEU A 147 0.34 5.73 24.57
C LEU A 147 1.38 6.86 24.62
N GLY A 148 1.71 7.37 25.81
CA GLY A 148 2.62 8.51 26.00
C GLY A 148 1.96 9.85 25.78
N THR A 149 2.76 10.87 25.51
CA THR A 149 2.31 12.23 25.25
C THR A 149 1.93 12.39 23.78
N LEU A 150 0.70 12.74 23.54
CA LEU A 150 0.17 13.07 22.20
C LEU A 150 -0.19 14.56 22.16
N ALA A 151 -0.41 15.09 20.97
CA ALA A 151 -1.08 16.39 20.84
C ALA A 151 -2.47 16.23 20.21
N VAL A 152 -3.44 16.99 20.67
CA VAL A 152 -4.84 16.96 20.24
C VAL A 152 -5.27 18.35 19.80
N SER A 153 -5.88 18.45 18.61
CA SER A 153 -6.42 19.70 18.09
C SER A 153 -7.63 20.19 18.90
N PRO A 154 -8.00 21.47 18.79
CA PRO A 154 -9.34 21.90 19.19
C PRO A 154 -10.43 21.05 18.53
N VAL A 155 -11.53 20.86 19.24
CA VAL A 155 -12.70 20.11 18.75
C VAL A 155 -13.38 20.88 17.61
N ASN A 156 -13.62 20.21 16.49
CA ASN A 156 -14.44 20.78 15.41
C ASN A 156 -15.92 20.57 15.72
N GLU A 157 -16.57 21.57 16.31
CA GLU A 157 -17.98 21.49 16.70
C GLU A 157 -18.94 21.44 15.50
N THR A 158 -18.47 21.77 14.29
CA THR A 158 -19.30 21.73 13.07
C THR A 158 -19.38 20.33 12.46
N THR A 159 -18.60 19.37 12.96
CA THR A 159 -18.61 17.98 12.48
C THR A 159 -19.95 17.33 12.74
N VAL A 160 -20.59 16.86 11.67
CA VAL A 160 -21.78 16.02 11.76
C VAL A 160 -21.32 14.56 11.73
N PRO A 161 -21.62 13.74 12.74
CA PRO A 161 -21.27 12.32 12.72
C PRO A 161 -22.04 11.58 11.62
N GLU A 162 -21.40 10.59 11.03
CA GLU A 162 -22.05 9.65 10.11
C GLU A 162 -22.94 8.68 10.87
N ALA A 163 -23.91 8.07 10.16
CA ALA A 163 -24.75 7.04 10.75
C ALA A 163 -23.91 5.81 11.16
N VAL A 164 -24.18 5.31 12.36
CA VAL A 164 -23.58 4.06 12.84
C VAL A 164 -24.43 2.88 12.36
N GLU A 165 -23.75 1.90 11.79
CA GLU A 165 -24.34 0.66 11.28
C GLU A 165 -23.97 -0.49 12.21
N GLU A 166 -24.92 -1.34 12.59
CA GLU A 166 -24.65 -2.52 13.43
C GLU A 166 -23.82 -3.58 12.68
N ASP A 167 -24.15 -3.78 11.39
CA ASP A 167 -23.46 -4.73 10.52
C ASP A 167 -22.07 -4.21 10.13
N GLY A 168 -21.02 -4.95 10.50
CA GLY A 168 -19.63 -4.65 10.13
C GLY A 168 -19.36 -4.63 8.63
N ALA A 169 -20.28 -5.17 7.82
CA ALA A 169 -20.24 -5.07 6.38
C ALA A 169 -20.60 -3.66 5.86
N ARG A 170 -21.29 -2.89 6.67
CA ARG A 170 -21.77 -1.54 6.33
C ARG A 170 -21.09 -0.47 7.15
N GLN A 171 -20.68 -0.77 8.39
CA GLN A 171 -19.97 0.17 9.25
C GLN A 171 -18.57 0.43 8.70
N VAL A 172 -18.27 1.69 8.41
CA VAL A 172 -16.94 2.12 7.99
C VAL A 172 -16.01 2.14 9.20
N ALA A 173 -14.84 1.50 9.06
CA ALA A 173 -13.79 1.49 10.08
C ALA A 173 -12.70 2.51 9.79
N ALA A 174 -12.41 2.71 8.51
CA ALA A 174 -11.32 3.59 8.09
C ALA A 174 -11.67 4.36 6.82
N LEU A 175 -11.16 5.59 6.75
CA LEU A 175 -11.16 6.43 5.57
C LEU A 175 -9.71 6.67 5.16
N LEU A 176 -9.23 5.93 4.15
CA LEU A 176 -7.86 6.03 3.67
C LEU A 176 -7.80 6.86 2.39
N TYR A 177 -6.89 7.81 2.37
CA TYR A 177 -6.74 8.73 1.24
C TYR A 177 -5.73 8.22 0.23
N THR A 178 -6.15 8.20 -1.04
CA THR A 178 -5.26 7.91 -2.18
C THR A 178 -5.02 9.18 -2.98
N SER A 179 -3.80 9.30 -3.54
CA SER A 179 -3.48 10.38 -4.47
C SER A 179 -4.27 10.15 -5.76
N GLY A 180 -5.41 10.80 -5.89
CA GLY A 180 -6.20 10.76 -7.13
C GLY A 180 -5.41 11.34 -8.31
N THR A 181 -5.59 10.76 -9.49
CA THR A 181 -4.99 11.26 -10.76
C THR A 181 -5.43 12.69 -11.11
N THR A 182 -6.46 13.21 -10.46
CA THR A 182 -7.02 14.56 -10.64
C THR A 182 -6.41 15.61 -9.71
N GLY A 183 -5.42 15.25 -8.89
CA GLY A 183 -4.75 16.16 -7.95
C GLY A 183 -5.48 16.35 -6.61
N ASN A 184 -6.73 15.94 -6.48
CA ASN A 184 -7.46 15.95 -5.21
C ASN A 184 -7.47 14.54 -4.60
N PRO A 185 -7.10 14.38 -3.32
CA PRO A 185 -7.10 13.08 -2.66
C PRO A 185 -8.54 12.55 -2.53
N LYS A 186 -8.73 11.25 -2.83
CA LYS A 186 -10.00 10.55 -2.67
C LYS A 186 -9.99 9.75 -1.37
N GLY A 187 -11.00 9.91 -0.55
CA GLY A 187 -11.20 9.12 0.67
C GLY A 187 -11.88 7.78 0.35
N VAL A 188 -11.17 6.69 0.48
CA VAL A 188 -11.68 5.32 0.29
C VAL A 188 -12.36 4.86 1.57
N MET A 189 -13.66 4.59 1.54
CA MET A 189 -14.43 4.08 2.67
C MET A 189 -14.27 2.57 2.82
N LEU A 190 -13.53 2.15 3.82
CA LEU A 190 -13.31 0.73 4.14
C LEU A 190 -14.12 0.32 5.35
N THR A 191 -14.98 -0.68 5.18
CA THR A 191 -15.79 -1.23 6.26
C THR A 191 -14.95 -2.19 7.13
N HIS A 192 -15.44 -2.47 8.33
CA HIS A 192 -14.83 -3.49 9.18
C HIS A 192 -14.69 -4.82 8.43
N ARG A 193 -15.74 -5.23 7.71
CA ARG A 193 -15.72 -6.48 6.93
C ARG A 193 -14.66 -6.47 5.83
N ASN A 194 -14.48 -5.36 5.09
CA ASN A 194 -13.44 -5.30 4.07
C ASN A 194 -12.04 -5.58 4.65
N ILE A 195 -11.73 -4.92 5.79
CA ILE A 195 -10.44 -5.04 6.46
C ILE A 195 -10.26 -6.44 7.06
N LEU A 196 -11.26 -6.95 7.78
CA LEU A 196 -11.21 -8.24 8.45
C LEU A 196 -11.15 -9.41 7.48
N PHE A 197 -11.87 -9.33 6.35
CA PHE A 197 -11.78 -10.31 5.28
C PHE A 197 -10.35 -10.41 4.74
N ASN A 198 -9.70 -9.28 4.45
CA ASN A 198 -8.32 -9.27 3.99
C ASN A 198 -7.31 -9.71 5.07
N ALA A 199 -7.55 -9.37 6.32
CA ALA A 199 -6.76 -9.89 7.44
C ALA A 199 -6.84 -11.43 7.52
N SER A 200 -8.02 -12.00 7.29
CA SER A 200 -8.24 -13.44 7.23
C SER A 200 -7.56 -14.09 6.02
N LEU A 201 -7.66 -13.48 4.84
CA LEU A 201 -6.91 -13.89 3.66
C LEU A 201 -5.40 -13.89 3.91
N SER A 202 -4.90 -12.84 4.58
CA SER A 202 -3.49 -12.74 4.98
C SER A 202 -3.08 -13.90 5.87
N ARG A 203 -3.90 -14.21 6.89
CA ARG A 203 -3.69 -15.35 7.79
C ARG A 203 -3.67 -16.67 7.02
N MET A 204 -4.63 -16.90 6.14
CA MET A 204 -4.71 -18.12 5.35
C MET A 204 -3.49 -18.30 4.43
N LEU A 205 -3.08 -17.23 3.72
CA LEU A 205 -2.00 -17.27 2.75
C LEU A 205 -0.63 -17.46 3.39
N ARG A 206 -0.39 -16.88 4.56
CA ARG A 206 0.92 -16.78 5.20
C ARG A 206 1.09 -17.68 6.41
N LYS A 207 -0.01 -18.21 6.92
CA LYS A 207 -0.08 -19.12 8.08
C LYS A 207 0.81 -18.65 9.22
N PRO A 208 0.62 -17.40 9.71
CA PRO A 208 1.39 -16.90 10.84
C PRO A 208 1.07 -17.75 12.07
N THR A 209 2.10 -17.95 12.89
CA THR A 209 2.02 -18.66 14.18
C THR A 209 2.25 -17.68 15.33
N PRO A 210 1.90 -18.02 16.57
CA PRO A 210 2.16 -17.17 17.73
C PRO A 210 3.65 -16.82 17.92
N GLU A 211 4.56 -17.66 17.43
CA GLU A 211 6.01 -17.44 17.51
C GLU A 211 6.54 -16.47 16.45
N ASP A 212 5.71 -16.08 15.49
CA ASP A 212 6.12 -15.18 14.43
C ASP A 212 6.15 -13.71 14.89
N VAL A 213 7.16 -13.01 14.37
CA VAL A 213 7.28 -11.56 14.50
C VAL A 213 7.31 -10.95 13.11
N ILE A 214 6.31 -10.15 12.83
CA ILE A 214 6.17 -9.44 11.54
C ILE A 214 6.93 -8.11 11.60
N TYR A 215 7.77 -7.83 10.60
CA TYR A 215 8.44 -6.53 10.49
C TYR A 215 7.46 -5.45 9.99
N GLY A 216 7.02 -4.60 10.90
CA GLY A 216 5.95 -3.63 10.71
C GLY A 216 6.43 -2.27 10.20
N VAL A 217 7.12 -2.23 9.07
CA VAL A 217 7.69 -1.00 8.48
C VAL A 217 6.76 -0.32 7.48
N LEU A 218 5.83 -1.07 6.86
CA LEU A 218 4.88 -0.47 5.92
C LEU A 218 3.90 0.44 6.68
N PRO A 219 3.69 1.69 6.21
CA PRO A 219 2.90 2.67 6.94
C PRO A 219 1.47 2.21 7.20
N MET A 220 0.99 2.33 8.44
CA MET A 220 -0.41 2.10 8.80
C MET A 220 -1.35 3.16 8.23
N SER A 221 -0.83 4.25 7.68
CA SER A 221 -1.57 5.21 6.85
C SER A 221 -1.89 4.67 5.44
N HIS A 222 -1.34 3.50 5.09
CA HIS A 222 -1.65 2.75 3.87
C HIS A 222 -2.29 1.42 4.22
N ILE A 223 -3.15 0.96 3.34
CA ILE A 223 -3.99 -0.22 3.57
C ILE A 223 -3.19 -1.49 3.90
N VAL A 224 -1.99 -1.69 3.35
CA VAL A 224 -1.15 -2.86 3.67
C VAL A 224 -0.71 -2.81 5.14
N GLY A 225 -0.22 -1.66 5.62
CA GLY A 225 0.14 -1.48 7.03
C GLY A 225 -1.07 -1.63 7.95
N PHE A 226 -2.21 -1.07 7.55
CA PHE A 226 -3.44 -1.08 8.34
C PHE A 226 -4.08 -2.49 8.39
N SER A 227 -4.36 -3.09 7.24
CA SER A 227 -5.12 -4.34 7.13
C SER A 227 -4.24 -5.58 7.30
N ILE A 228 -3.10 -5.64 6.58
CA ILE A 228 -2.27 -6.84 6.55
C ILE A 228 -1.33 -6.90 7.76
N ILE A 229 -0.61 -5.79 8.03
CA ILE A 229 0.38 -5.79 9.11
C ILE A 229 -0.30 -5.70 10.48
N LEU A 230 -1.17 -4.72 10.72
CA LEU A 230 -1.81 -4.56 12.02
C LEU A 230 -2.92 -5.60 12.22
N ALA A 231 -4.01 -5.54 11.45
CA ALA A 231 -5.16 -6.41 11.67
C ALA A 231 -4.85 -7.89 11.40
N GLY A 232 -4.09 -8.19 10.32
CA GLY A 232 -3.70 -9.56 9.95
C GLY A 232 -2.78 -10.22 10.98
N THR A 233 -1.89 -9.45 11.63
CA THR A 233 -1.04 -9.96 12.71
C THR A 233 -1.88 -10.26 13.95
N LEU A 234 -2.73 -9.33 14.37
CA LEU A 234 -3.55 -9.47 15.56
C LEU A 234 -4.57 -10.61 15.45
N ILE A 235 -5.17 -10.82 14.27
CA ILE A 235 -6.09 -11.95 14.03
C ILE A 235 -5.34 -13.30 14.01
N GLY A 236 -4.06 -13.28 13.62
CA GLY A 236 -3.17 -14.46 13.58
C GLY A 236 -2.57 -14.85 14.92
N GLY A 237 -2.63 -14.00 15.94
CA GLY A 237 -2.02 -14.25 17.26
C GLY A 237 -0.49 -14.08 17.30
N SER A 238 0.11 -13.51 16.26
CA SER A 238 1.54 -13.23 16.17
C SER A 238 1.88 -11.82 16.66
N ALA A 239 3.18 -11.47 16.71
CA ALA A 239 3.61 -10.13 17.08
C ALA A 239 3.95 -9.27 15.87
N VAL A 240 3.75 -7.95 15.98
CA VAL A 240 4.31 -6.99 15.04
C VAL A 240 5.40 -6.16 15.71
N HIS A 241 6.59 -6.14 15.09
CA HIS A 241 7.68 -5.23 15.44
C HIS A 241 7.49 -3.93 14.66
N ILE A 242 6.90 -2.94 15.30
CA ILE A 242 6.51 -1.66 14.70
C ILE A 242 7.74 -0.79 14.52
N VAL A 243 7.92 -0.28 13.30
CA VAL A 243 9.05 0.57 12.92
C VAL A 243 8.53 1.85 12.28
N PRO A 244 8.88 3.03 12.84
CA PRO A 244 8.42 4.32 12.31
C PRO A 244 8.89 4.60 10.88
N LYS A 245 10.14 4.21 10.58
CA LYS A 245 10.80 4.50 9.31
C LYS A 245 11.72 3.34 8.92
N TYR A 246 11.71 2.99 7.62
CA TYR A 246 12.64 1.99 7.11
C TYR A 246 14.09 2.48 7.18
N ASP A 247 14.90 1.68 7.84
CA ASP A 247 16.35 1.76 7.82
C ASP A 247 16.91 0.34 7.64
N PRO A 248 17.77 0.09 6.64
CA PRO A 248 18.31 -1.25 6.39
C PRO A 248 19.12 -1.82 7.55
N ALA A 249 19.88 -0.99 8.28
CA ALA A 249 20.64 -1.43 9.44
C ALA A 249 19.72 -1.90 10.56
N SER A 250 18.68 -1.12 10.86
CA SER A 250 17.66 -1.48 11.85
C SER A 250 16.89 -2.76 11.48
N PHE A 251 16.68 -3.01 10.18
CA PHE A 251 16.11 -4.30 9.75
C PHE A 251 17.05 -5.47 10.03
N VAL A 252 18.34 -5.33 9.74
CA VAL A 252 19.36 -6.35 10.02
C VAL A 252 19.40 -6.66 11.52
N ASP A 253 19.35 -5.64 12.38
CA ASP A 253 19.30 -5.79 13.83
C ASP A 253 17.99 -6.47 14.27
N ALA A 254 16.85 -6.09 13.71
CA ALA A 254 15.56 -6.71 14.03
C ALA A 254 15.51 -8.21 13.66
N VAL A 255 16.11 -8.60 12.55
CA VAL A 255 16.23 -10.03 12.17
C VAL A 255 17.15 -10.78 13.12
N ARG A 256 18.27 -10.17 13.55
CA ARG A 256 19.25 -10.81 14.41
C ARG A 256 18.77 -10.90 15.86
N ASP A 257 18.22 -9.80 16.41
CA ASP A 257 18.06 -9.61 17.84
C ASP A 257 16.59 -9.63 18.29
N HIS A 258 15.62 -9.37 17.39
CA HIS A 258 14.19 -9.31 17.73
C HIS A 258 13.35 -10.44 17.11
N GLY A 259 14.00 -11.42 16.49
CA GLY A 259 13.35 -12.65 16.00
C GLY A 259 12.36 -12.43 14.88
N VAL A 260 12.53 -11.37 14.08
CA VAL A 260 11.69 -11.12 12.89
C VAL A 260 11.69 -12.35 11.97
N SER A 261 10.48 -12.82 11.63
CA SER A 261 10.28 -14.04 10.85
C SER A 261 9.55 -13.80 9.52
N LEU A 262 8.76 -12.73 9.42
CA LEU A 262 8.03 -12.35 8.20
C LEU A 262 8.33 -10.89 7.86
N MET A 263 8.68 -10.66 6.58
CA MET A 263 8.93 -9.33 6.05
C MET A 263 7.97 -9.03 4.89
N PHE A 264 7.32 -7.87 4.99
CA PHE A 264 6.50 -7.30 3.92
C PHE A 264 7.17 -6.02 3.43
N GLY A 265 7.44 -5.97 2.14
CA GLY A 265 8.11 -4.83 1.54
C GLY A 265 7.52 -4.42 0.20
N VAL A 266 7.95 -3.26 -0.25
CA VAL A 266 7.87 -2.85 -1.65
C VAL A 266 9.23 -3.12 -2.30
N PRO A 267 9.34 -3.22 -3.63
CA PRO A 267 10.62 -3.53 -4.29
C PRO A 267 11.80 -2.64 -3.84
N THR A 268 11.55 -1.34 -3.64
CA THR A 268 12.58 -0.38 -3.19
C THR A 268 13.14 -0.67 -1.80
N ILE A 269 12.38 -1.29 -0.90
CA ILE A 269 12.87 -1.71 0.42
C ILE A 269 13.93 -2.81 0.26
N TYR A 270 13.65 -3.81 -0.56
CA TYR A 270 14.57 -4.91 -0.84
C TYR A 270 15.82 -4.44 -1.58
N GLN A 271 15.66 -3.53 -2.53
CA GLN A 271 16.78 -2.91 -3.24
C GLN A 271 17.72 -2.17 -2.27
N ARG A 272 17.18 -1.30 -1.41
CA ARG A 272 17.98 -0.57 -0.40
C ARG A 272 18.68 -1.50 0.59
N LEU A 273 18.11 -2.66 0.85
CA LEU A 273 18.74 -3.67 1.70
C LEU A 273 19.98 -4.29 1.03
N LEU A 274 19.91 -4.58 -0.28
CA LEU A 274 21.08 -5.05 -1.05
C LEU A 274 22.17 -3.96 -1.18
N GLU A 275 21.76 -2.72 -1.41
CA GLU A 275 22.67 -1.56 -1.42
C GLU A 275 23.41 -1.42 -0.08
N TYR A 276 22.67 -1.51 1.04
CA TYR A 276 23.24 -1.47 2.38
C TYR A 276 24.24 -2.61 2.60
N LYS A 277 23.89 -3.84 2.20
CA LYS A 277 24.82 -4.99 2.28
C LYS A 277 26.15 -4.67 1.58
N ALA A 278 26.09 -4.13 0.36
CA ALA A 278 27.29 -3.78 -0.41
C ALA A 278 28.09 -2.64 0.25
N MET A 279 27.42 -1.58 0.70
CA MET A 279 28.07 -0.43 1.36
C MET A 279 28.71 -0.80 2.70
N ALA A 280 28.06 -1.66 3.48
CA ALA A 280 28.55 -2.12 4.77
C ALA A 280 29.60 -3.24 4.65
N GLY A 281 29.92 -3.70 3.43
CA GLY A 281 30.89 -4.78 3.20
C GLY A 281 30.47 -6.13 3.78
N LEU A 282 29.16 -6.38 3.90
CA LEU A 282 28.65 -7.62 4.47
C LEU A 282 28.74 -8.76 3.44
N ASN A 283 29.28 -9.90 3.83
CA ASN A 283 29.30 -11.09 2.99
C ASN A 283 27.90 -11.64 2.73
N ALA A 284 27.03 -11.62 3.76
CA ALA A 284 25.66 -12.05 3.68
C ALA A 284 24.78 -11.24 4.67
N LEU A 285 23.50 -11.11 4.36
CA LEU A 285 22.51 -10.59 5.31
C LEU A 285 22.11 -11.68 6.32
N PRO A 286 21.81 -11.32 7.58
CA PRO A 286 21.35 -12.28 8.55
C PRO A 286 20.00 -12.87 8.14
N ARG A 287 19.84 -14.17 8.27
CA ARG A 287 18.58 -14.85 8.01
C ARG A 287 17.74 -15.02 9.28
N GLY A 288 18.40 -15.18 10.43
CA GLY A 288 17.73 -15.34 11.71
C GLY A 288 16.62 -16.39 11.65
N ARG A 289 15.41 -15.97 12.05
CA ARG A 289 14.18 -16.77 11.97
C ARG A 289 13.35 -16.45 10.70
N LEU A 290 13.88 -15.66 9.75
CA LEU A 290 13.17 -15.24 8.56
C LEU A 290 12.73 -16.45 7.74
N ARG A 291 11.41 -16.62 7.57
CA ARG A 291 10.78 -17.72 6.85
C ARG A 291 9.84 -17.28 5.73
N GLY A 292 9.55 -15.97 5.64
CA GLY A 292 8.69 -15.45 4.58
C GLY A 292 9.06 -14.04 4.16
N LEU A 293 9.28 -13.86 2.85
CA LEU A 293 9.53 -12.57 2.20
C LEU A 293 8.39 -12.29 1.23
N TYR A 294 7.71 -11.16 1.44
CA TYR A 294 6.55 -10.76 0.64
C TYR A 294 6.78 -9.39 0.02
N VAL A 295 6.41 -9.26 -1.25
CA VAL A 295 6.55 -8.00 -2.00
C VAL A 295 5.24 -7.65 -2.68
N ALA A 296 4.86 -6.37 -2.64
CA ALA A 296 3.67 -5.84 -3.29
C ALA A 296 3.76 -4.33 -3.50
N GLY A 297 2.73 -3.73 -4.13
CA GLY A 297 2.53 -2.29 -4.20
C GLY A 297 3.25 -1.56 -5.34
N ALA A 298 4.18 -2.24 -6.03
CA ALA A 298 4.83 -1.75 -7.24
C ALA A 298 5.23 -2.95 -8.13
N PRO A 299 5.49 -2.74 -9.44
CA PRO A 299 6.03 -3.78 -10.31
C PRO A 299 7.34 -4.36 -9.75
N LEU A 300 7.46 -5.68 -9.79
CA LEU A 300 8.64 -6.39 -9.32
C LEU A 300 9.58 -6.68 -10.50
N ASP A 301 10.80 -6.17 -10.40
CA ASP A 301 11.85 -6.47 -11.37
C ASP A 301 12.35 -7.91 -11.21
N PRO A 302 12.50 -8.72 -12.30
CA PRO A 302 12.93 -10.09 -12.23
C PRO A 302 14.38 -10.24 -11.72
N THR A 303 15.25 -9.28 -11.99
CA THR A 303 16.64 -9.28 -11.51
C THR A 303 16.68 -9.05 -10.01
N LEU A 304 15.94 -8.06 -9.50
CA LEU A 304 15.81 -7.82 -8.07
C LEU A 304 15.26 -9.06 -7.35
N LYS A 305 14.21 -9.67 -7.92
CA LYS A 305 13.65 -10.92 -7.39
C LYS A 305 14.71 -12.00 -7.24
N ALA A 306 15.45 -12.29 -8.31
CA ALA A 306 16.50 -13.31 -8.31
C ALA A 306 17.61 -13.00 -7.29
N MET A 307 18.03 -11.74 -7.18
CA MET A 307 19.06 -11.32 -6.21
C MET A 307 18.61 -11.53 -4.76
N ILE A 308 17.37 -11.20 -4.43
CA ILE A 308 16.81 -11.38 -3.08
C ILE A 308 16.63 -12.87 -2.76
N GLU A 309 16.11 -13.64 -3.71
CA GLU A 309 15.96 -15.10 -3.54
C GLU A 309 17.31 -15.80 -3.34
N GLN A 310 18.34 -15.40 -4.07
CA GLN A 310 19.71 -15.89 -3.88
C GLN A 310 20.26 -15.49 -2.51
N GLU A 311 20.09 -14.22 -2.09
CA GLU A 311 20.62 -13.71 -0.82
C GLU A 311 20.02 -14.42 0.38
N PHE A 312 18.70 -14.60 0.41
CA PHE A 312 18.00 -15.21 1.54
C PHE A 312 17.80 -16.74 1.38
N GLY A 313 18.02 -17.30 0.19
CA GLY A 313 17.81 -18.72 -0.09
C GLY A 313 16.36 -19.18 0.09
N GLN A 314 15.42 -18.29 -0.16
CA GLN A 314 13.98 -18.52 -0.08
C GLN A 314 13.22 -17.67 -1.11
N PRO A 315 12.02 -18.06 -1.53
CA PRO A 315 11.27 -17.33 -2.54
C PRO A 315 10.83 -15.94 -2.05
N LEU A 316 10.83 -14.97 -2.95
CA LEU A 316 10.20 -13.66 -2.78
C LEU A 316 8.78 -13.73 -3.36
N LEU A 317 7.78 -13.75 -2.48
CA LEU A 317 6.38 -13.99 -2.80
C LEU A 317 5.69 -12.69 -3.20
N ASN A 318 5.34 -12.59 -4.48
CA ASN A 318 4.70 -11.40 -5.03
C ASN A 318 3.18 -11.42 -4.78
N ALA A 319 2.58 -10.23 -4.62
CA ALA A 319 1.15 -10.07 -4.43
C ALA A 319 0.66 -8.76 -5.07
N TYR A 320 -0.61 -8.71 -5.41
CA TYR A 320 -1.25 -7.53 -5.95
C TYR A 320 -2.50 -7.16 -5.16
N GLY A 321 -2.68 -5.87 -5.00
CA GLY A 321 -3.83 -5.26 -4.36
C GLY A 321 -3.78 -3.75 -4.39
N ILE A 322 -4.92 -3.14 -4.13
CA ILE A 322 -5.14 -1.69 -4.14
C ILE A 322 -5.96 -1.28 -2.94
N THR A 323 -5.92 -0.01 -2.59
CA THR A 323 -6.62 0.51 -1.40
C THR A 323 -8.12 0.23 -1.46
N GLU A 324 -8.72 0.38 -2.62
CA GLU A 324 -10.14 0.15 -2.89
C GLU A 324 -10.59 -1.32 -2.72
N CYS A 325 -9.61 -2.24 -2.61
CA CYS A 325 -9.86 -3.68 -2.36
C CYS A 325 -9.28 -4.17 -1.01
N ALA A 326 -8.91 -3.32 -0.10
CA ALA A 326 -8.60 -3.50 1.32
C ALA A 326 -7.39 -4.39 1.75
N PRO A 327 -6.28 -4.68 1.05
CA PRO A 327 -5.98 -4.42 -0.35
C PRO A 327 -6.07 -5.64 -1.27
N GLY A 328 -6.01 -6.89 -0.75
CA GLY A 328 -5.61 -8.10 -1.46
C GLY A 328 -6.58 -8.54 -2.55
N ILE A 329 -6.05 -8.88 -3.71
CA ILE A 329 -6.76 -9.44 -4.85
C ILE A 329 -6.11 -10.77 -5.27
N SER A 330 -4.79 -10.80 -5.40
CA SER A 330 -4.03 -12.00 -5.77
C SER A 330 -2.72 -12.12 -4.97
N GLY A 331 -2.15 -13.32 -4.93
CA GLY A 331 -0.90 -13.56 -4.24
C GLY A 331 -0.26 -14.91 -4.60
N VAL A 332 1.08 -14.92 -4.59
CA VAL A 332 1.87 -16.16 -4.71
C VAL A 332 1.84 -16.89 -3.37
N ARG A 333 1.51 -18.17 -3.41
CA ARG A 333 1.52 -19.06 -2.24
C ARG A 333 2.92 -19.57 -1.93
N ALA A 334 3.25 -19.71 -0.66
CA ALA A 334 4.56 -20.20 -0.24
C ALA A 334 4.79 -21.67 -0.64
N GLU A 335 3.73 -22.46 -0.72
CA GLU A 335 3.74 -23.86 -1.13
C GLU A 335 3.95 -24.04 -2.65
N GLU A 336 3.61 -23.01 -3.43
CA GLU A 336 3.71 -23.00 -4.89
C GLU A 336 4.43 -21.72 -5.37
N PRO A 337 5.72 -21.55 -5.00
CA PRO A 337 6.47 -20.35 -5.34
C PRO A 337 6.65 -20.26 -6.86
N ARG A 338 6.63 -19.05 -7.38
CA ARG A 338 6.81 -18.80 -8.81
C ARG A 338 8.18 -18.21 -9.09
N HIS A 339 8.75 -18.60 -10.22
CA HIS A 339 10.05 -18.08 -10.67
C HIS A 339 9.91 -16.82 -11.54
N ASP A 340 8.71 -16.54 -12.03
CA ASP A 340 8.37 -15.32 -12.77
C ASP A 340 7.98 -14.17 -11.83
N THR A 341 7.52 -13.06 -12.41
CA THR A 341 7.06 -11.87 -11.69
C THR A 341 5.54 -11.76 -11.61
N SER A 342 4.79 -12.85 -11.88
CA SER A 342 3.35 -12.85 -11.70
C SER A 342 2.98 -12.46 -10.27
N VAL A 343 1.78 -11.93 -10.11
CA VAL A 343 1.23 -11.60 -8.80
C VAL A 343 0.44 -12.76 -8.18
N GLY A 344 0.68 -13.99 -8.69
CA GLY A 344 0.08 -15.22 -8.18
C GLY A 344 -1.34 -15.47 -8.69
N THR A 345 -2.08 -16.26 -7.93
CA THR A 345 -3.47 -16.63 -8.23
C THR A 345 -4.45 -15.74 -7.48
N ILE A 346 -5.69 -15.69 -7.96
CA ILE A 346 -6.77 -14.95 -7.29
C ILE A 346 -7.02 -15.54 -5.90
N LEU A 347 -7.20 -14.67 -4.93
CA LEU A 347 -7.44 -15.07 -3.55
C LEU A 347 -8.89 -15.61 -3.39
N PRO A 348 -9.11 -16.60 -2.51
CA PRO A 348 -10.42 -17.18 -2.29
C PRO A 348 -11.46 -16.13 -1.87
N GLY A 349 -12.69 -16.29 -2.37
CA GLY A 349 -13.80 -15.39 -2.09
C GLY A 349 -13.77 -14.09 -2.90
N ILE A 350 -12.86 -13.98 -3.87
CA ILE A 350 -12.74 -12.83 -4.78
C ILE A 350 -13.01 -13.30 -6.21
N GLU A 351 -13.83 -12.56 -6.92
CA GLU A 351 -14.08 -12.74 -8.34
C GLU A 351 -13.32 -11.68 -9.14
N VAL A 352 -12.80 -12.09 -10.29
CA VAL A 352 -12.16 -11.18 -11.23
C VAL A 352 -12.63 -11.45 -12.65
N ARG A 353 -12.68 -10.40 -13.46
CA ARG A 353 -12.86 -10.50 -14.91
C ARG A 353 -11.92 -9.53 -15.62
N LEU A 354 -11.47 -9.91 -16.80
CA LEU A 354 -10.73 -9.02 -17.69
C LEU A 354 -11.67 -8.51 -18.78
N VAL A 355 -11.72 -7.21 -18.92
CA VAL A 355 -12.62 -6.52 -19.86
C VAL A 355 -11.78 -5.83 -20.91
N GLY A 356 -11.99 -6.19 -22.18
CA GLY A 356 -11.34 -5.60 -23.33
C GLY A 356 -11.97 -4.26 -23.75
N ALA A 357 -11.50 -3.75 -24.88
CA ALA A 357 -12.07 -2.57 -25.49
C ALA A 357 -13.58 -2.77 -25.74
N TYR A 358 -14.35 -1.72 -25.48
CA TYR A 358 -15.81 -1.71 -25.67
C TYR A 358 -16.60 -2.66 -24.73
N GLY A 359 -16.02 -3.06 -23.60
CA GLY A 359 -16.69 -3.90 -22.62
C GLY A 359 -16.78 -5.39 -22.99
N THR A 360 -16.02 -5.85 -23.97
CA THR A 360 -16.01 -7.26 -24.39
C THR A 360 -15.09 -8.10 -23.51
N PRO A 361 -15.41 -9.39 -23.22
CA PRO A 361 -14.47 -10.31 -22.60
C PRO A 361 -13.22 -10.46 -23.46
N VAL A 362 -12.06 -10.67 -22.82
CA VAL A 362 -10.80 -10.96 -23.52
C VAL A 362 -10.55 -12.47 -23.56
N ALA A 363 -9.82 -12.94 -24.56
CA ALA A 363 -9.36 -14.32 -24.65
C ALA A 363 -8.21 -14.58 -23.63
N ASP A 364 -7.96 -15.87 -23.35
CA ASP A 364 -6.85 -16.26 -22.48
C ASP A 364 -5.51 -15.77 -23.07
N GLY A 365 -4.68 -15.20 -22.21
CA GLY A 365 -3.40 -14.57 -22.57
C GLY A 365 -3.52 -13.14 -23.11
N GLU A 366 -4.71 -12.66 -23.43
CA GLU A 366 -4.92 -11.28 -23.88
C GLU A 366 -4.99 -10.30 -22.69
N VAL A 367 -4.66 -9.04 -22.95
CA VAL A 367 -4.70 -7.97 -21.96
C VAL A 367 -6.08 -7.35 -21.90
N GLY A 368 -6.63 -7.25 -20.69
CA GLY A 368 -7.87 -6.53 -20.40
C GLY A 368 -7.78 -5.67 -19.15
N GLU A 369 -8.76 -4.80 -18.97
CA GLU A 369 -8.92 -4.03 -17.75
C GLU A 369 -9.45 -4.94 -16.63
N LEU A 370 -8.77 -4.93 -15.48
CA LEU A 370 -9.10 -5.81 -14.37
C LEU A 370 -10.26 -5.26 -13.56
N HIS A 371 -11.35 -6.02 -13.51
CA HIS A 371 -12.49 -5.75 -12.65
C HIS A 371 -12.55 -6.79 -11.52
N VAL A 372 -12.93 -6.35 -10.33
CA VAL A 372 -12.93 -7.15 -9.11
C VAL A 372 -14.28 -7.07 -8.42
N ARG A 373 -14.78 -8.19 -7.91
CA ARG A 373 -15.97 -8.27 -7.06
C ARG A 373 -15.68 -9.16 -5.85
N GLY A 374 -16.17 -8.76 -4.67
CA GLY A 374 -16.00 -9.55 -3.45
C GLY A 374 -16.11 -8.73 -2.17
N PRO A 375 -16.02 -9.39 -1.01
CA PRO A 375 -16.09 -8.74 0.30
C PRO A 375 -14.95 -7.75 0.59
N ASN A 376 -13.89 -7.79 -0.22
CA ASN A 376 -12.75 -6.86 -0.16
C ASN A 376 -13.02 -5.51 -0.80
N VAL A 377 -14.02 -5.38 -1.68
CA VAL A 377 -14.32 -4.13 -2.39
C VAL A 377 -14.87 -3.08 -1.43
N MET A 378 -14.34 -1.87 -1.49
CA MET A 378 -14.72 -0.72 -0.66
C MET A 378 -16.22 -0.40 -0.73
N ARG A 379 -16.72 0.31 0.27
CA ARG A 379 -18.09 0.86 0.24
C ARG A 379 -18.27 1.95 -0.82
N GLY A 380 -17.19 2.62 -1.20
CA GLY A 380 -17.15 3.72 -2.18
C GLY A 380 -16.20 4.83 -1.78
N TYR A 381 -16.19 5.91 -2.55
CA TYR A 381 -15.44 7.12 -2.23
C TYR A 381 -16.29 8.08 -1.40
N TYR A 382 -15.75 8.52 -0.28
CA TYR A 382 -16.43 9.43 0.64
C TYR A 382 -16.79 10.76 -0.03
N ARG A 383 -18.03 11.18 0.09
CA ARG A 383 -18.58 12.42 -0.51
C ARG A 383 -18.34 12.54 -2.02
N ALA A 384 -18.25 11.41 -2.73
CA ALA A 384 -17.98 11.36 -4.16
C ALA A 384 -18.82 10.27 -4.84
N ALA A 385 -20.15 10.43 -4.80
CA ALA A 385 -21.11 9.45 -5.33
C ALA A 385 -20.91 9.19 -6.83
N GLU A 386 -20.66 10.22 -7.63
CA GLU A 386 -20.40 10.09 -9.07
C GLU A 386 -19.12 9.27 -9.34
N ALA A 387 -18.04 9.54 -8.58
CA ALA A 387 -16.80 8.78 -8.70
C ALA A 387 -16.98 7.32 -8.26
N THR A 388 -17.85 7.08 -7.27
CA THR A 388 -18.21 5.72 -6.84
C THR A 388 -18.98 4.98 -7.91
N ALA A 389 -20.02 5.58 -8.47
CA ALA A 389 -20.83 5.01 -9.54
C ALA A 389 -20.04 4.77 -10.85
N ALA A 390 -19.03 5.61 -11.12
CA ALA A 390 -18.12 5.40 -12.24
C ALA A 390 -17.12 4.26 -12.02
N ALA A 391 -16.85 3.89 -10.75
CA ALA A 391 -15.86 2.88 -10.42
C ALA A 391 -16.47 1.52 -10.07
N ILE A 392 -17.70 1.49 -9.51
CA ILE A 392 -18.41 0.28 -9.10
C ILE A 392 -19.73 0.24 -9.87
N ASP A 393 -19.95 -0.80 -10.67
CA ASP A 393 -21.19 -1.00 -11.40
C ASP A 393 -22.33 -1.54 -10.52
N ASP A 394 -23.54 -1.61 -11.09
CA ASP A 394 -24.74 -2.06 -10.38
C ASP A 394 -24.70 -3.55 -9.95
N GLU A 395 -23.78 -4.34 -10.53
CA GLU A 395 -23.52 -5.73 -10.16
C GLU A 395 -22.42 -5.87 -9.10
N GLY A 396 -21.83 -4.75 -8.64
CA GLY A 396 -20.78 -4.70 -7.62
C GLY A 396 -19.36 -4.95 -8.16
N TRP A 397 -19.14 -4.90 -9.47
CA TRP A 397 -17.81 -4.98 -10.05
C TRP A 397 -17.10 -3.64 -9.96
N PHE A 398 -15.98 -3.66 -9.28
CA PHE A 398 -15.09 -2.50 -9.18
C PHE A 398 -14.05 -2.54 -10.32
N ASN A 399 -14.01 -1.48 -11.11
CA ASN A 399 -12.98 -1.28 -12.12
C ASN A 399 -11.70 -0.74 -11.46
N THR A 400 -10.62 -1.53 -11.49
CA THR A 400 -9.35 -1.16 -10.85
C THR A 400 -8.59 -0.08 -11.62
N GLY A 401 -8.86 0.06 -12.93
CA GLY A 401 -8.06 0.85 -13.85
C GLY A 401 -6.67 0.28 -14.12
N ASP A 402 -6.39 -0.93 -13.63
CA ASP A 402 -5.16 -1.66 -13.93
C ASP A 402 -5.41 -2.64 -15.09
N LEU A 403 -4.41 -2.80 -15.96
CA LEU A 403 -4.40 -3.72 -17.08
C LEU A 403 -3.71 -5.02 -16.67
N ALA A 404 -4.33 -6.14 -16.97
CA ALA A 404 -3.84 -7.44 -16.59
C ALA A 404 -4.07 -8.49 -17.69
N ARG A 405 -3.37 -9.61 -17.58
CA ARG A 405 -3.59 -10.82 -18.37
C ARG A 405 -3.41 -12.05 -17.51
N PHE A 406 -4.00 -13.15 -17.89
CA PHE A 406 -3.75 -14.46 -17.30
C PHE A 406 -2.77 -15.28 -18.14
N GLU A 407 -1.95 -16.08 -17.48
CA GLU A 407 -1.24 -17.23 -18.05
C GLU A 407 -1.60 -18.44 -17.21
N GLY A 408 -2.54 -19.25 -17.68
CA GLY A 408 -3.23 -20.23 -16.87
C GLY A 408 -3.96 -19.57 -15.71
N GLU A 409 -3.68 -19.96 -14.48
CA GLU A 409 -4.28 -19.35 -13.28
C GLU A 409 -3.48 -18.14 -12.73
N ALA A 410 -2.31 -17.86 -13.27
CA ALA A 410 -1.45 -16.79 -12.80
C ALA A 410 -1.83 -15.44 -13.40
N LEU A 411 -2.03 -14.45 -12.55
CA LEU A 411 -2.31 -13.07 -12.93
C LEU A 411 -1.00 -12.29 -13.12
N PHE A 412 -0.94 -11.51 -14.21
CA PHE A 412 0.14 -10.57 -14.49
C PHE A 412 -0.45 -9.17 -14.64
N ILE A 413 0.04 -8.22 -13.84
CA ILE A 413 -0.29 -6.81 -14.01
C ILE A 413 0.67 -6.23 -15.05
N VAL A 414 0.13 -5.71 -16.13
CA VAL A 414 0.92 -5.21 -17.27
C VAL A 414 0.97 -3.70 -17.36
N GLY A 415 0.12 -2.98 -16.61
CA GLY A 415 0.14 -1.52 -16.58
C GLY A 415 -1.14 -0.94 -16.02
N ARG A 416 -1.34 0.35 -16.32
CA ARG A 416 -2.58 1.08 -15.98
C ARG A 416 -3.21 1.64 -17.23
N THR A 417 -4.52 1.62 -17.31
CA THR A 417 -5.28 2.18 -18.44
C THR A 417 -4.89 3.64 -18.70
N LYS A 418 -4.73 4.44 -17.67
CA LYS A 418 -4.35 5.87 -17.77
C LYS A 418 -2.87 6.12 -18.08
N GLU A 419 -2.02 5.12 -17.96
CA GLU A 419 -0.59 5.20 -18.27
C GLU A 419 -0.25 4.54 -19.63
N LEU A 420 -1.23 3.91 -20.26
CA LEU A 420 -1.08 3.30 -21.58
C LEU A 420 -0.70 4.37 -22.60
N ILE A 421 0.39 4.15 -23.32
CA ILE A 421 0.89 5.06 -24.34
C ILE A 421 0.39 4.56 -25.70
N ILE A 422 -0.32 5.42 -26.44
CA ILE A 422 -0.83 5.08 -27.77
C ILE A 422 0.08 5.71 -28.82
N ARG A 423 1.05 4.92 -29.30
CA ARG A 423 2.01 5.38 -30.30
C ARG A 423 1.68 4.83 -31.67
N SER A 424 1.28 5.72 -32.57
CA SER A 424 0.93 5.37 -33.96
C SER A 424 -0.11 4.23 -34.05
N GLY A 425 -1.10 4.22 -33.15
CA GLY A 425 -2.15 3.21 -33.06
C GLY A 425 -1.76 1.91 -32.33
N PHE A 426 -0.52 1.81 -31.84
CA PHE A 426 -0.06 0.67 -31.07
C PHE A 426 -0.05 0.97 -29.57
N ASN A 427 -0.50 0.02 -28.77
CA ASN A 427 -0.43 0.08 -27.32
C ASN A 427 1.00 -0.19 -26.86
N VAL A 428 1.59 0.75 -26.11
CA VAL A 428 2.87 0.59 -25.43
C VAL A 428 2.61 0.63 -23.93
N TYR A 429 2.93 -0.46 -23.27
CA TYR A 429 2.81 -0.59 -21.82
C TYR A 429 4.10 -0.10 -21.17
N PRO A 430 4.07 0.97 -20.34
CA PRO A 430 5.27 1.51 -19.69
C PRO A 430 6.09 0.45 -18.95
N ALA A 431 5.44 -0.46 -18.23
CA ALA A 431 6.10 -1.50 -17.45
C ALA A 431 6.99 -2.43 -18.31
N GLU A 432 6.61 -2.69 -19.57
CA GLU A 432 7.41 -3.51 -20.49
C GLU A 432 8.71 -2.80 -20.89
N VAL A 433 8.64 -1.51 -21.14
CA VAL A 433 9.81 -0.69 -21.48
C VAL A 433 10.71 -0.50 -20.25
N GLU A 434 10.10 -0.26 -19.09
CA GLU A 434 10.78 -0.15 -17.81
C GLU A 434 11.56 -1.42 -17.46
N ALA A 435 10.94 -2.60 -17.63
CA ALA A 435 11.60 -3.89 -17.38
C ALA A 435 12.85 -4.07 -18.25
N VAL A 436 12.79 -3.69 -19.52
CA VAL A 436 13.94 -3.75 -20.42
C VAL A 436 15.05 -2.80 -19.97
N LEU A 437 14.72 -1.55 -19.64
CA LEU A 437 15.72 -0.57 -19.20
C LEU A 437 16.35 -0.97 -17.85
N SER A 438 15.56 -1.48 -16.93
CA SER A 438 16.03 -1.94 -15.60
C SER A 438 16.91 -3.19 -15.68
N ALA A 439 16.82 -3.98 -16.76
CA ALA A 439 17.74 -5.11 -17.00
C ALA A 439 19.17 -4.65 -17.40
N HIS A 440 19.40 -3.37 -17.66
CA HIS A 440 20.74 -2.85 -17.92
C HIS A 440 21.56 -2.79 -16.61
N PRO A 441 22.83 -3.31 -16.58
CA PRO A 441 23.60 -3.43 -15.35
C PRO A 441 23.86 -2.14 -14.58
N ALA A 442 23.82 -0.98 -15.26
CA ALA A 442 24.02 0.32 -14.64
C ALA A 442 22.73 0.96 -14.10
N VAL A 443 21.55 0.39 -14.33
CA VAL A 443 20.26 1.00 -14.00
C VAL A 443 19.74 0.48 -12.67
N VAL A 444 19.38 1.40 -11.77
CA VAL A 444 18.70 1.10 -10.50
C VAL A 444 17.21 0.93 -10.72
N GLN A 445 16.62 1.91 -11.40
CA GLN A 445 15.18 1.93 -11.68
C GLN A 445 14.90 2.85 -12.87
N SER A 446 13.76 2.63 -13.49
CA SER A 446 13.30 3.45 -14.61
C SER A 446 11.80 3.76 -14.47
N ALA A 447 11.37 4.83 -15.10
CA ALA A 447 9.98 5.22 -15.22
C ALA A 447 9.70 5.68 -16.64
N VAL A 448 8.64 5.18 -17.24
CA VAL A 448 8.26 5.48 -18.62
C VAL A 448 6.90 6.18 -18.63
N ILE A 449 6.83 7.26 -19.39
CA ILE A 449 5.60 8.05 -19.58
C ILE A 449 5.32 8.29 -21.05
N GLY A 450 4.05 8.56 -21.37
CA GLY A 450 3.64 9.11 -22.65
C GLY A 450 3.81 10.63 -22.67
N ARG A 451 4.37 11.16 -23.72
CA ARG A 451 4.38 12.59 -24.03
C ARG A 451 3.52 12.84 -25.25
N ALA A 452 2.44 13.60 -25.07
CA ALA A 452 1.56 13.96 -26.18
C ALA A 452 2.29 14.82 -27.21
N VAL A 453 2.20 14.43 -28.48
CA VAL A 453 2.69 15.17 -29.65
C VAL A 453 1.55 15.31 -30.65
N HIS A 454 1.77 16.02 -31.77
CA HIS A 454 0.70 16.23 -32.75
C HIS A 454 0.11 14.90 -33.24
N ALA A 455 -1.17 14.63 -32.88
CA ALA A 455 -1.95 13.43 -33.24
C ALA A 455 -1.30 12.07 -32.83
N ASN A 456 -0.42 12.05 -31.83
CA ASN A 456 0.31 10.85 -31.40
C ASN A 456 0.85 11.00 -29.98
N GLU A 457 1.47 9.93 -29.47
CA GLU A 457 2.26 9.96 -28.23
C GLU A 457 3.67 9.43 -28.47
N GLU A 458 4.62 10.00 -27.73
CA GLU A 458 6.00 9.55 -27.66
C GLU A 458 6.27 8.83 -26.35
N VAL A 459 7.14 7.82 -26.41
CA VAL A 459 7.61 7.09 -25.24
C VAL A 459 8.84 7.83 -24.69
N VAL A 460 8.74 8.37 -23.48
CA VAL A 460 9.85 9.03 -22.78
C VAL A 460 10.23 8.22 -21.55
N ALA A 461 11.51 7.88 -21.42
CA ALA A 461 12.03 7.11 -20.30
C ALA A 461 12.90 7.99 -19.39
N TYR A 462 12.65 7.89 -18.09
CA TYR A 462 13.50 8.45 -17.04
C TYR A 462 14.23 7.32 -16.33
N VAL A 463 15.55 7.45 -16.18
CA VAL A 463 16.41 6.39 -15.66
C VAL A 463 17.25 6.92 -14.52
N GLN A 464 17.32 6.15 -13.44
CA GLN A 464 18.25 6.39 -12.34
C GLN A 464 19.35 5.33 -12.39
N LEU A 465 20.61 5.76 -12.36
CA LEU A 465 21.77 4.87 -12.38
C LEU A 465 22.16 4.42 -10.97
N LEU A 466 22.81 3.26 -10.89
CA LEU A 466 23.44 2.77 -9.65
C LEU A 466 24.51 3.76 -9.17
N PRO A 467 24.66 3.97 -7.86
CA PRO A 467 25.75 4.80 -7.32
C PRO A 467 27.12 4.33 -7.80
N GLY A 468 27.84 5.23 -8.45
CA GLY A 468 29.17 4.93 -9.01
C GLY A 468 29.17 4.23 -10.37
N ALA A 469 28.01 3.84 -10.89
CA ALA A 469 27.90 3.36 -12.27
C ALA A 469 27.79 4.53 -13.25
N SER A 470 28.22 4.31 -14.49
CA SER A 470 28.06 5.25 -15.59
C SER A 470 27.44 4.55 -16.78
N ALA A 471 26.47 5.19 -17.39
CA ALA A 471 25.92 4.83 -18.70
C ALA A 471 25.48 6.10 -19.41
N THR A 472 25.66 6.14 -20.71
CA THR A 472 25.16 7.24 -21.55
C THR A 472 23.73 6.94 -22.03
N THR A 473 23.02 7.99 -22.43
CA THR A 473 21.69 7.82 -23.05
C THR A 473 21.76 6.97 -24.32
N ASP A 474 22.85 7.06 -25.09
CA ASP A 474 23.07 6.27 -26.31
C ASP A 474 23.25 4.77 -26.00
N GLU A 475 23.98 4.42 -24.93
CA GLU A 475 24.14 3.03 -24.47
C GLU A 475 22.81 2.43 -24.00
N LEU A 476 22.02 3.19 -23.23
CA LEU A 476 20.68 2.79 -22.79
C LEU A 476 19.71 2.65 -23.96
N MET A 477 19.78 3.58 -24.95
CA MET A 477 19.00 3.50 -26.17
C MET A 477 19.39 2.29 -27.03
N ALA A 478 20.69 2.00 -27.15
CA ALA A 478 21.18 0.81 -27.85
C ALA A 478 20.72 -0.48 -27.16
N HIS A 479 20.68 -0.48 -25.81
CA HIS A 479 20.12 -1.60 -25.02
C HIS A 479 18.64 -1.78 -25.31
N ALA A 480 17.83 -0.72 -25.21
CA ALA A 480 16.41 -0.74 -25.52
C ALA A 480 16.13 -1.20 -26.96
N THR A 481 16.97 -0.76 -27.92
CA THR A 481 16.82 -1.11 -29.34
C THR A 481 17.00 -2.59 -29.62
N ARG A 482 17.87 -3.26 -28.85
CA ARG A 482 18.10 -4.73 -28.99
C ARG A 482 16.95 -5.57 -28.48
N HIS A 483 16.18 -5.05 -27.53
CA HIS A 483 15.17 -5.84 -26.80
C HIS A 483 13.73 -5.41 -27.06
N LEU A 484 13.51 -4.23 -27.68
CA LEU A 484 12.17 -3.69 -27.96
C LEU A 484 11.90 -3.53 -29.44
N THR A 485 10.67 -3.80 -29.85
CA THR A 485 10.17 -3.46 -31.19
C THR A 485 10.15 -1.94 -31.39
N ALA A 486 10.21 -1.48 -32.62
CA ALA A 486 10.44 -0.07 -32.94
C ALA A 486 9.44 0.90 -32.28
N TYR A 487 8.16 0.55 -32.26
CA TYR A 487 7.12 1.41 -31.67
C TYR A 487 7.18 1.50 -30.13
N LYS A 488 7.82 0.53 -29.43
CA LYS A 488 8.00 0.53 -27.97
C LYS A 488 9.26 1.25 -27.51
N ARG A 489 10.21 1.51 -28.43
CA ARG A 489 11.49 2.15 -28.09
C ARG A 489 11.25 3.57 -27.59
N PRO A 490 11.94 3.99 -26.50
CA PRO A 490 11.90 5.38 -26.10
C PRO A 490 12.31 6.31 -27.24
N SER A 491 11.59 7.43 -27.40
CA SER A 491 12.01 8.54 -28.24
C SER A 491 13.10 9.37 -27.57
N GLU A 492 13.09 9.34 -26.24
CA GLU A 492 14.02 10.08 -25.39
C GLU A 492 14.30 9.30 -24.08
N ILE A 493 15.54 9.34 -23.63
CA ILE A 493 15.96 8.83 -22.31
C ILE A 493 16.60 9.97 -21.54
N VAL A 494 16.10 10.22 -20.32
CA VAL A 494 16.60 11.25 -19.40
C VAL A 494 17.18 10.55 -18.18
N ILE A 495 18.45 10.82 -17.87
CA ILE A 495 19.10 10.28 -16.67
C ILE A 495 18.91 11.29 -15.53
N LEU A 496 18.35 10.82 -14.40
CA LEU A 496 18.12 11.61 -13.20
C LEU A 496 18.93 11.05 -12.02
N GLU A 497 19.32 11.92 -11.10
CA GLU A 497 19.97 11.49 -9.84
C GLU A 497 19.02 10.65 -8.98
N ALA A 498 17.72 11.01 -8.94
CA ALA A 498 16.67 10.26 -8.26
C ALA A 498 15.32 10.44 -8.96
N LEU A 499 14.54 9.38 -9.05
CA LEU A 499 13.17 9.45 -9.52
C LEU A 499 12.23 9.96 -8.41
N PRO A 500 11.24 10.81 -8.74
CA PRO A 500 10.28 11.29 -7.75
C PRO A 500 9.44 10.12 -7.21
N ALA A 501 9.48 9.91 -5.89
CA ALA A 501 8.78 8.81 -5.23
C ALA A 501 7.89 9.30 -4.08
N SER A 502 6.85 8.52 -3.78
CA SER A 502 5.99 8.71 -2.61
C SER A 502 6.71 8.27 -1.32
N SER A 503 6.10 8.53 -0.17
CA SER A 503 6.57 8.05 1.13
C SER A 503 6.69 6.52 1.23
N THR A 504 5.99 5.79 0.37
CA THR A 504 6.06 4.32 0.25
C THR A 504 7.08 3.83 -0.77
N GLY A 505 7.80 4.74 -1.45
CA GLY A 505 8.76 4.38 -2.49
C GLY A 505 8.16 4.14 -3.88
N LYS A 506 6.86 4.39 -4.07
CA LYS A 506 6.22 4.30 -5.39
C LYS A 506 6.59 5.53 -6.24
N ILE A 507 7.05 5.29 -7.47
CA ILE A 507 7.39 6.37 -8.41
C ILE A 507 6.15 7.19 -8.77
N LEU A 508 6.29 8.52 -8.72
CA LEU A 508 5.24 9.49 -8.98
C LEU A 508 5.30 9.96 -10.44
N LYS A 509 4.88 9.12 -11.39
CA LYS A 509 4.92 9.40 -12.84
C LYS A 509 4.24 10.71 -13.23
N HIS A 510 3.18 11.12 -12.54
CA HIS A 510 2.52 12.41 -12.81
C HIS A 510 3.44 13.63 -12.66
N ARG A 511 4.45 13.56 -11.77
CA ARG A 511 5.47 14.62 -11.64
C ARG A 511 6.41 14.64 -12.84
N LEU A 512 6.75 13.47 -13.39
CA LEU A 512 7.57 13.36 -14.60
C LEU A 512 6.79 13.87 -15.82
N THR A 513 5.51 13.53 -15.94
CA THR A 513 4.64 14.04 -17.01
C THR A 513 4.51 15.56 -16.97
N ALA A 514 4.37 16.15 -15.77
CA ALA A 514 4.31 17.60 -15.63
C ALA A 514 5.62 18.30 -16.07
N ALA A 515 6.78 17.70 -15.72
CA ALA A 515 8.10 18.21 -16.15
C ALA A 515 8.26 18.12 -17.67
N ALA A 516 7.95 16.97 -18.28
CA ALA A 516 8.02 16.78 -19.73
C ALA A 516 7.12 17.75 -20.51
N THR A 517 5.95 18.09 -19.95
CA THR A 517 5.02 19.07 -20.57
C THR A 517 5.54 20.50 -20.45
N ALA A 518 6.26 20.82 -19.39
CA ALA A 518 6.87 22.15 -19.20
C ALA A 518 8.07 22.38 -20.13
N GLU A 519 8.89 21.36 -20.34
CA GLU A 519 10.05 21.40 -21.26
C GLU A 519 9.61 21.47 -22.73
N GLY A 520 8.54 20.77 -23.12
CA GLY A 520 7.98 20.82 -24.48
C GLY A 520 7.42 22.18 -24.90
N LYS A 521 7.18 23.10 -23.97
CA LYS A 521 6.81 24.50 -24.27
C LYS A 521 7.98 25.41 -24.60
N HIS A 522 9.22 24.93 -24.49
CA HIS A 522 10.43 25.73 -24.73
C HIS A 522 11.17 25.39 -26.04
N HIS A 523 10.67 24.47 -26.87
CA HIS A 523 11.21 24.32 -28.21
C HIS A 523 10.53 25.32 -29.16
N PRO A 524 11.25 26.35 -29.65
CA PRO A 524 10.70 27.25 -30.67
C PRO A 524 10.49 26.47 -31.97
N THR A 525 9.28 26.55 -32.50
CA THR A 525 8.97 26.10 -33.86
C THR A 525 9.98 26.73 -34.82
N PRO A 526 10.69 25.98 -35.69
CA PRO A 526 11.52 26.59 -36.71
C PRO A 526 10.61 27.38 -37.62
N ALA A 527 10.90 28.68 -37.79
CA ALA A 527 10.24 29.55 -38.71
C ALA A 527 10.44 28.99 -40.13
N THR A 528 9.34 28.65 -40.76
CA THR A 528 9.29 28.34 -42.20
C THR A 528 9.70 29.59 -42.95
N ALA A 529 10.84 29.51 -43.66
CA ALA A 529 11.22 30.43 -44.73
C ALA A 529 10.59 29.99 -46.04
#